data_8b0ea4e5f55c60b81fa80bc339d44316
#
_entry.id   8b0ea4e5f55c60b81fa80bc339d44316
#
_cell.length_a   1.000
_cell.length_b   1.000
_cell.length_c   1.000
_cell.angle_alpha   90.00
_cell.angle_beta   90.00
_cell.angle_gamma   90.00
#
_symmetry.space_group_name_H-M   'P 1'
#
loop_
_entity.id
_entity.type
_entity.pdbx_description
1 polymer ?
#
loop_
_entity_poly.entity_id
_entity_poly.type
_entity_poly.pdbx_seq_one_letter_code
_entity_poly.pdbx_strand_id
1 'polypeptide(L)'
;AFSVTSALPSIMNGGKDFSLWSKKDDLLYQTLRVPVEAVLGKDGVGLADCAVAESKFEKGEDIAGRMLSLIPRMSEIRQKGTPDIEFAMGGLLARSQLSGGRSGDARRTVESLRQRFAEDGQTRFLPNMDAMLCRIALHTGDPDAADGWYREKAPRDPMHLNVMKRYQYLTQAMVELADGKPDAA
;
A
#
# COMPACT_ATOMS: atom_id res chain seq x y z
N ALA A 1 -12.87 4.78 9.30
CA ALA A 1 -11.77 5.70 9.00
C ALA A 1 -11.51 5.65 7.49
N PHE A 2 -11.77 6.73 6.79
CA PHE A 2 -11.36 6.87 5.39
C PHE A 2 -9.87 6.64 5.30
N SER A 3 -9.42 5.84 4.33
CA SER A 3 -8.01 5.81 3.99
C SER A 3 -7.61 7.21 3.59
N VAL A 4 -6.86 7.88 4.43
CA VAL A 4 -6.36 9.24 4.17
C VAL A 4 -5.55 9.26 2.88
N THR A 5 -4.94 8.12 2.52
CA THR A 5 -4.22 7.93 1.25
C THR A 5 -5.11 8.04 0.02
N SER A 6 -6.41 7.68 0.08
CA SER A 6 -7.31 7.83 -1.06
C SER A 6 -8.06 9.17 -1.10
N ALA A 7 -8.10 9.89 0.03
CA ALA A 7 -8.84 11.15 0.12
C ALA A 7 -7.96 12.40 -0.14
N LEU A 8 -6.70 12.37 0.31
CA LEU A 8 -5.78 13.50 0.12
C LEU A 8 -5.68 13.96 -1.34
N PRO A 9 -5.57 13.06 -2.27
CA PRO A 9 -5.50 13.43 -3.67
C PRO A 9 -6.78 14.05 -4.20
N SER A 10 -7.95 13.55 -3.85
CA SER A 10 -9.23 14.16 -4.22
C SER A 10 -9.38 15.58 -3.64
N ILE A 11 -8.87 15.80 -2.43
CA ILE A 11 -8.90 17.10 -1.77
C ILE A 11 -7.94 18.07 -2.48
N MET A 12 -6.72 17.65 -2.78
CA MET A 12 -5.70 18.50 -3.41
C MET A 12 -6.02 18.80 -4.89
N ASN A 13 -6.78 17.97 -5.56
CA ASN A 13 -7.11 18.11 -6.98
C ASN A 13 -8.57 18.52 -7.21
N GLY A 14 -9.28 18.99 -6.19
CA GLY A 14 -10.66 19.43 -6.31
C GLY A 14 -11.61 18.34 -6.83
N GLY A 15 -11.37 17.08 -6.49
CA GLY A 15 -12.17 15.94 -6.91
C GLY A 15 -11.92 15.48 -8.35
N LYS A 16 -10.92 16.01 -9.04
CA LYS A 16 -10.55 15.59 -10.39
C LYS A 16 -9.64 14.36 -10.37
N ASP A 17 -9.75 13.57 -11.43
CA ASP A 17 -9.02 12.32 -11.62
C ASP A 17 -7.48 12.51 -11.49
N PHE A 18 -6.83 11.61 -10.74
CA PHE A 18 -5.39 11.58 -10.52
C PHE A 18 -4.54 11.41 -11.76
N SER A 19 -5.12 10.91 -12.84
CA SER A 19 -4.44 10.79 -14.14
C SER A 19 -3.78 12.09 -14.61
N LEU A 20 -4.18 13.23 -14.01
CA LEU A 20 -3.72 14.57 -14.35
C LEU A 20 -2.60 15.11 -13.47
N TRP A 21 -2.10 14.36 -12.48
CA TRP A 21 -0.97 14.80 -11.66
C TRP A 21 0.31 14.86 -12.50
N SER A 22 0.71 16.06 -12.86
CA SER A 22 1.87 16.33 -13.71
C SER A 22 3.15 16.50 -12.90
N LYS A 23 4.31 16.54 -13.59
CA LYS A 23 5.60 16.95 -12.97
C LYS A 23 5.50 18.34 -12.31
N LYS A 24 4.66 19.22 -12.86
CA LYS A 24 4.42 20.56 -12.33
C LYS A 24 3.69 20.51 -10.99
N ASP A 25 2.72 19.62 -10.84
CA ASP A 25 2.00 19.43 -9.58
C ASP A 25 2.91 18.81 -8.51
N ASP A 26 3.82 17.91 -8.90
CA ASP A 26 4.82 17.37 -7.99
C ASP A 26 5.79 18.46 -7.48
N LEU A 27 6.23 19.36 -8.35
CA LEU A 27 7.06 20.50 -7.96
C LEU A 27 6.28 21.43 -7.01
N LEU A 28 5.03 21.72 -7.30
CA LEU A 28 4.16 22.52 -6.44
C LEU A 28 4.02 21.87 -5.06
N TYR A 29 3.79 20.54 -5.02
CA TYR A 29 3.72 19.81 -3.78
C TYR A 29 5.01 19.92 -2.97
N GLN A 30 6.19 19.73 -3.59
CA GLN A 30 7.47 19.87 -2.91
C GLN A 30 7.70 21.29 -2.37
N THR A 31 7.25 22.31 -3.11
CA THR A 31 7.33 23.71 -2.70
C THR A 31 6.44 24.01 -1.49
N LEU A 32 5.26 23.42 -1.44
CA LEU A 32 4.29 23.61 -0.36
C LEU A 32 4.53 22.69 0.85
N ARG A 33 5.45 21.74 0.74
CA ARG A 33 5.67 20.73 1.76
C ARG A 33 6.02 21.32 3.13
N VAL A 34 6.91 22.29 3.17
CA VAL A 34 7.34 22.92 4.44
C VAL A 34 6.18 23.61 5.16
N PRO A 35 5.40 24.50 4.50
CA PRO A 35 4.22 25.07 5.15
C PRO A 35 3.14 24.04 5.49
N VAL A 36 2.96 23.01 4.68
CA VAL A 36 2.03 21.90 4.99
C VAL A 36 2.50 21.12 6.22
N GLU A 37 3.80 20.85 6.35
CA GLU A 37 4.38 20.19 7.52
C GLU A 37 4.16 21.02 8.81
N ALA A 38 4.24 22.32 8.72
CA ALA A 38 3.98 23.22 9.86
C ALA A 38 2.52 23.14 10.35
N VAL A 39 1.57 22.90 9.44
CA VAL A 39 0.13 22.82 9.74
C VAL A 39 -0.30 21.41 10.14
N LEU A 40 0.11 20.38 9.40
CA LEU A 40 -0.36 18.99 9.55
C LEU A 40 0.59 18.13 10.41
N GLY A 41 1.77 18.65 10.75
CA GLY A 41 2.82 17.87 11.39
C GLY A 41 3.50 16.87 10.42
N LYS A 42 4.56 16.24 10.92
CA LYS A 42 5.39 15.31 10.13
C LYS A 42 4.62 14.09 9.63
N ASP A 43 3.63 13.63 10.39
CA ASP A 43 2.81 12.47 10.05
C ASP A 43 1.91 12.75 8.84
N GLY A 44 1.27 13.93 8.81
CA GLY A 44 0.47 14.34 7.65
C GLY A 44 1.28 14.43 6.37
N VAL A 45 2.52 14.93 6.45
CA VAL A 45 3.44 14.97 5.30
C VAL A 45 3.86 13.56 4.87
N GLY A 46 4.10 12.65 5.81
CA GLY A 46 4.41 11.26 5.50
C GLY A 46 3.31 10.57 4.70
N LEU A 47 2.05 10.78 5.06
CA LEU A 47 0.89 10.27 4.32
C LEU A 47 0.78 10.91 2.92
N ALA A 48 1.02 12.21 2.82
CA ALA A 48 1.01 12.90 1.53
C ALA A 48 2.15 12.43 0.60
N ASP A 49 3.35 12.22 1.13
CA ASP A 49 4.47 11.63 0.39
C ASP A 49 4.13 10.23 -0.14
N CYS A 50 3.47 9.40 0.68
CA CYS A 50 3.00 8.07 0.25
C CYS A 50 1.94 8.19 -0.85
N ALA A 51 0.97 9.09 -0.72
CA ALA A 51 -0.08 9.27 -1.73
C ALA A 51 0.47 9.71 -3.08
N VAL A 52 1.46 10.63 -3.08
CA VAL A 52 2.15 11.06 -4.31
C VAL A 52 2.93 9.90 -4.93
N ALA A 53 3.66 9.13 -4.13
CA ALA A 53 4.41 7.97 -4.61
C ALA A 53 3.47 6.89 -5.17
N GLU A 54 2.33 6.63 -4.52
CA GLU A 54 1.31 5.69 -4.99
C GLU A 54 0.70 6.14 -6.32
N SER A 55 0.33 7.41 -6.45
CA SER A 55 -0.19 7.96 -7.70
C SER A 55 0.80 7.79 -8.86
N LYS A 56 2.08 8.01 -8.63
CA LYS A 56 3.12 7.80 -9.63
C LYS A 56 3.27 6.32 -10.00
N PHE A 57 3.25 5.45 -9.00
CA PHE A 57 3.30 4.00 -9.20
C PHE A 57 2.12 3.50 -10.06
N GLU A 58 0.89 3.96 -9.77
CA GLU A 58 -0.31 3.61 -10.52
C GLU A 58 -0.27 4.10 -11.99
N LYS A 59 0.51 5.15 -12.26
CA LYS A 59 0.80 5.62 -13.64
C LYS A 59 1.91 4.84 -14.34
N GLY A 60 2.50 3.84 -13.68
CA GLY A 60 3.62 3.08 -14.20
C GLY A 60 4.97 3.80 -14.14
N GLU A 61 5.07 4.90 -13.37
CA GLU A 61 6.34 5.60 -13.19
C GLU A 61 7.25 4.82 -12.21
N ASP A 62 8.56 4.86 -12.46
CA ASP A 62 9.53 4.31 -11.50
C ASP A 62 9.61 5.19 -10.25
N ILE A 63 9.22 4.60 -9.12
CA ILE A 63 9.27 5.27 -7.81
C ILE A 63 10.42 4.82 -6.92
N ALA A 64 11.35 3.99 -7.42
CA ALA A 64 12.43 3.41 -6.62
C ALA A 64 13.29 4.50 -5.94
N GLY A 65 13.66 5.54 -6.66
CA GLY A 65 14.40 6.67 -6.11
C GLY A 65 13.63 7.41 -5.02
N ARG A 66 12.31 7.62 -5.19
CA ARG A 66 11.45 8.23 -4.18
C ARG A 66 11.32 7.34 -2.95
N MET A 67 11.16 6.03 -3.13
CA MET A 67 11.11 5.10 -2.00
C MET A 67 12.40 5.11 -1.18
N LEU A 68 13.57 5.17 -1.83
CA LEU A 68 14.86 5.30 -1.14
C LEU A 68 14.93 6.57 -0.27
N SER A 69 14.33 7.67 -0.70
CA SER A 69 14.29 8.91 0.09
C SER A 69 13.31 8.84 1.28
N LEU A 70 12.31 7.96 1.22
CA LEU A 70 11.32 7.77 2.28
C LEU A 70 11.78 6.76 3.36
N ILE A 71 12.65 5.80 3.02
CA ILE A 71 13.13 4.76 3.94
C ILE A 71 13.72 5.32 5.24
N PRO A 72 14.59 6.34 5.23
CA PRO A 72 15.11 6.92 6.48
C PRO A 72 14.00 7.45 7.39
N ARG A 73 12.93 7.99 6.80
CA ARG A 73 11.77 8.51 7.53
C ARG A 73 10.93 7.40 8.18
N MET A 74 10.95 6.18 7.62
CA MET A 74 10.26 5.03 8.24
C MET A 74 10.79 4.76 9.66
N SER A 75 12.10 4.90 9.88
CA SER A 75 12.68 4.72 11.21
C SER A 75 12.20 5.79 12.19
N GLU A 76 12.07 7.03 11.74
CA GLU A 76 11.54 8.13 12.55
C GLU A 76 10.05 7.93 12.86
N ILE A 77 9.25 7.55 11.86
CA ILE A 77 7.83 7.25 12.00
C ILE A 77 7.61 6.09 12.96
N ARG A 78 8.41 5.04 12.85
CA ARG A 78 8.37 3.88 13.74
C ARG A 78 8.58 4.27 15.21
N GLN A 79 9.50 5.19 15.48
CA GLN A 79 9.78 5.66 16.85
C GLN A 79 8.67 6.56 17.40
N LYS A 80 7.93 7.26 16.55
CA LYS A 80 6.91 8.27 16.94
C LYS A 80 5.47 7.76 16.88
N GLY A 81 5.25 6.52 16.46
CA GLY A 81 4.00 5.82 16.69
C GLY A 81 2.86 6.10 15.71
N THR A 82 3.11 6.22 14.41
CA THR A 82 2.03 6.28 13.41
C THR A 82 2.00 5.01 12.54
N PRO A 83 1.33 3.94 13.01
CA PRO A 83 1.32 2.64 12.33
C PRO A 83 0.74 2.70 10.92
N ASP A 84 -0.24 3.58 10.69
CA ASP A 84 -0.89 3.74 9.37
C ASP A 84 0.11 4.18 8.29
N ILE A 85 1.01 5.11 8.62
CA ILE A 85 2.04 5.59 7.68
C ILE A 85 3.07 4.49 7.43
N GLU A 86 3.50 3.82 8.48
CA GLU A 86 4.45 2.73 8.34
C GLU A 86 3.89 1.60 7.46
N PHE A 87 2.61 1.25 7.65
CA PHE A 87 1.91 0.29 6.81
C PHE A 87 1.84 0.75 5.35
N ALA A 88 1.45 2.01 5.10
CA ALA A 88 1.35 2.55 3.74
C ALA A 88 2.70 2.57 3.03
N MET A 89 3.76 3.05 3.70
CA MET A 89 5.11 3.10 3.14
C MET A 89 5.68 1.70 2.89
N GLY A 90 5.52 0.78 3.83
CA GLY A 90 6.01 -0.60 3.69
C GLY A 90 5.30 -1.35 2.57
N GLY A 91 3.98 -1.18 2.45
CA GLY A 91 3.19 -1.75 1.37
C GLY A 91 3.59 -1.21 -0.01
N LEU A 92 3.81 0.10 -0.11
CA LEU A 92 4.24 0.73 -1.36
C LEU A 92 5.68 0.32 -1.73
N LEU A 93 6.58 0.21 -0.76
CA LEU A 93 7.93 -0.31 -0.97
C LEU A 93 7.89 -1.74 -1.53
N ALA A 94 7.11 -2.62 -0.91
CA ALA A 94 6.97 -4.00 -1.38
C ALA A 94 6.40 -4.08 -2.81
N ARG A 95 5.41 -3.26 -3.15
CA ARG A 95 4.86 -3.17 -4.52
C ARG A 95 5.90 -2.69 -5.52
N SER A 96 6.69 -1.67 -5.18
CA SER A 96 7.78 -1.17 -6.01
C SER A 96 8.89 -2.21 -6.22
N GLN A 97 9.23 -2.96 -5.17
CA GLN A 97 10.19 -4.06 -5.26
C GLN A 97 9.67 -5.19 -6.16
N LEU A 98 8.40 -5.54 -6.04
CA LEU A 98 7.77 -6.59 -6.83
C LEU A 98 7.72 -6.21 -8.32
N SER A 99 7.29 -5.00 -8.65
CA SER A 99 7.26 -4.53 -10.05
C SER A 99 8.66 -4.39 -10.66
N GLY A 100 9.68 -4.14 -9.83
CA GLY A 100 11.09 -4.14 -10.22
C GLY A 100 11.73 -5.55 -10.28
N GLY A 101 10.95 -6.62 -10.23
CA GLY A 101 11.44 -8.01 -10.29
C GLY A 101 12.11 -8.52 -9.01
N ARG A 102 12.08 -7.75 -7.92
CA ARG A 102 12.73 -8.08 -6.64
C ARG A 102 11.72 -8.73 -5.67
N SER A 103 11.11 -9.83 -6.10
CA SER A 103 10.05 -10.52 -5.33
C SER A 103 10.51 -11.00 -3.95
N GLY A 104 11.76 -11.47 -3.84
CA GLY A 104 12.33 -11.86 -2.55
C GLY A 104 12.47 -10.69 -1.57
N ASP A 105 12.82 -9.48 -2.06
CA ASP A 105 12.87 -8.28 -1.24
C ASP A 105 11.46 -7.84 -0.81
N ALA A 106 10.51 -7.88 -1.74
CA ALA A 106 9.11 -7.57 -1.47
C ALA A 106 8.55 -8.48 -0.37
N ARG A 107 8.79 -9.80 -0.46
CA ARG A 107 8.37 -10.77 0.54
C ARG A 107 8.98 -10.43 1.91
N ARG A 108 10.29 -10.24 1.99
CA ARG A 108 10.97 -9.89 3.26
C ARG A 108 10.45 -8.59 3.87
N THR A 109 10.17 -7.59 3.03
CA THR A 109 9.61 -6.32 3.49
C THR A 109 8.24 -6.53 4.16
N VAL A 110 7.35 -7.30 3.54
CA VAL A 110 6.00 -7.54 4.09
C VAL A 110 6.07 -8.44 5.32
N GLU A 111 6.87 -9.50 5.30
CA GLU A 111 7.03 -10.43 6.44
C GLU A 111 7.58 -9.72 7.68
N SER A 112 8.64 -8.92 7.51
CA SER A 112 9.22 -8.13 8.60
C SER A 112 8.23 -7.12 9.18
N LEU A 113 7.47 -6.44 8.29
CA LEU A 113 6.43 -5.51 8.71
C LEU A 113 5.32 -6.23 9.48
N ARG A 114 4.84 -7.36 8.96
CA ARG A 114 3.81 -8.19 9.55
C ARG A 114 4.19 -8.70 10.94
N GLN A 115 5.40 -9.23 11.07
CA GLN A 115 5.90 -9.73 12.36
C GLN A 115 5.87 -8.62 13.40
N ARG A 116 6.45 -7.47 13.10
CA ARG A 116 6.50 -6.33 14.02
C ARG A 116 5.10 -5.83 14.40
N PHE A 117 4.19 -5.68 13.42
CA PHE A 117 2.82 -5.26 13.71
C PHE A 117 2.06 -6.27 14.58
N ALA A 118 2.38 -7.56 14.47
CA ALA A 118 1.83 -8.57 15.36
C ALA A 118 2.39 -8.43 16.78
N GLU A 119 3.69 -8.21 16.91
CA GLU A 119 4.37 -7.99 18.20
C GLU A 119 3.87 -6.71 18.89
N ASP A 120 3.63 -5.65 18.14
CA ASP A 120 3.12 -4.36 18.63
C ASP A 120 1.59 -4.36 18.85
N GLY A 121 0.89 -5.49 18.64
CA GLY A 121 -0.55 -5.61 18.81
C GLY A 121 -1.39 -4.88 17.73
N GLN A 122 -0.77 -4.46 16.64
CA GLN A 122 -1.43 -3.75 15.53
C GLN A 122 -2.14 -4.72 14.56
N THR A 123 -2.99 -5.59 15.11
CA THR A 123 -3.60 -6.73 14.41
C THR A 123 -4.50 -6.34 13.25
N ARG A 124 -5.05 -5.11 13.24
CA ARG A 124 -5.95 -4.60 12.18
C ARG A 124 -5.31 -4.58 10.79
N PHE A 125 -3.97 -4.53 10.69
CA PHE A 125 -3.24 -4.48 9.43
C PHE A 125 -2.86 -5.86 8.90
N LEU A 126 -2.80 -6.88 9.76
CA LEU A 126 -2.32 -8.21 9.40
C LEU A 126 -3.07 -8.84 8.22
N PRO A 127 -4.42 -8.74 8.13
CA PRO A 127 -5.13 -9.32 6.99
C PRO A 127 -4.72 -8.74 5.63
N ASN A 128 -4.42 -7.44 5.57
CA ASN A 128 -3.95 -6.82 4.33
C ASN A 128 -2.50 -7.20 4.00
N MET A 129 -1.65 -7.42 5.02
CA MET A 129 -0.29 -7.92 4.81
C MET A 129 -0.29 -9.37 4.33
N ASP A 130 -1.17 -10.21 4.88
CA ASP A 130 -1.38 -11.59 4.40
C ASP A 130 -1.85 -11.59 2.93
N ALA A 131 -2.75 -10.67 2.55
CA ALA A 131 -3.15 -10.50 1.15
C ALA A 131 -2.01 -10.00 0.24
N MET A 132 -1.11 -9.13 0.76
CA MET A 132 0.10 -8.74 0.02
C MET A 132 1.03 -9.94 -0.23
N LEU A 133 1.23 -10.80 0.76
CA LEU A 133 2.02 -12.02 0.60
C LEU A 133 1.40 -12.97 -0.43
N CYS A 134 0.07 -13.11 -0.43
CA CYS A 134 -0.65 -13.86 -1.45
C CYS A 134 -0.41 -13.31 -2.86
N ARG A 135 -0.46 -11.99 -3.07
CA ARG A 135 -0.16 -11.38 -4.38
C ARG A 135 1.29 -11.61 -4.82
N ILE A 136 2.23 -11.59 -3.88
CA ILE A 136 3.62 -11.94 -4.17
C ILE A 136 3.72 -13.41 -4.59
N ALA A 137 3.01 -14.33 -3.92
CA ALA A 137 2.95 -15.73 -4.28
C ALA A 137 2.39 -15.93 -5.71
N LEU A 138 1.27 -15.30 -6.04
CA LEU A 138 0.71 -15.32 -7.40
C LEU A 138 1.74 -14.81 -8.44
N HIS A 139 2.41 -13.71 -8.15
CA HIS A 139 3.41 -13.13 -9.07
C HIS A 139 4.63 -14.03 -9.27
N THR A 140 5.00 -14.80 -8.25
CA THR A 140 6.16 -15.72 -8.30
C THR A 140 5.82 -17.13 -8.76
N GLY A 141 4.55 -17.39 -9.09
CA GLY A 141 4.09 -18.71 -9.54
C GLY A 141 4.06 -19.75 -8.42
N ASP A 142 3.68 -19.34 -7.21
CA ASP A 142 3.48 -20.20 -6.03
C ASP A 142 1.97 -20.34 -5.75
N PRO A 143 1.25 -21.21 -6.50
CA PRO A 143 -0.19 -21.37 -6.35
C PRO A 143 -0.58 -21.96 -4.99
N ASP A 144 0.27 -22.82 -4.39
CA ASP A 144 -0.05 -23.47 -3.12
C ASP A 144 -0.15 -22.44 -1.98
N ALA A 145 0.76 -21.45 -1.96
CA ALA A 145 0.69 -20.38 -0.99
C ALA A 145 -0.51 -19.44 -1.22
N ALA A 146 -0.87 -19.20 -2.48
CA ALA A 146 -2.05 -18.38 -2.83
C ALA A 146 -3.35 -19.09 -2.42
N ASP A 147 -3.47 -20.38 -2.72
CA ASP A 147 -4.58 -21.22 -2.32
C ASP A 147 -4.72 -21.36 -0.80
N GLY A 148 -3.60 -21.48 -0.08
CA GLY A 148 -3.57 -21.49 1.36
C GLY A 148 -4.20 -20.22 1.94
N TRP A 149 -3.78 -19.06 1.45
CA TRP A 149 -4.37 -17.78 1.86
C TRP A 149 -5.87 -17.71 1.52
N TYR A 150 -6.26 -18.13 0.32
CA TYR A 150 -7.66 -18.11 -0.14
C TYR A 150 -8.56 -18.95 0.78
N ARG A 151 -8.14 -20.15 1.11
CA ARG A 151 -8.91 -21.06 1.97
C ARG A 151 -9.03 -20.61 3.42
N GLU A 152 -7.96 -20.03 3.97
CA GLU A 152 -7.87 -19.76 5.40
C GLU A 152 -8.20 -18.32 5.79
N LYS A 153 -7.90 -17.36 4.90
CA LYS A 153 -7.85 -15.93 5.26
C LYS A 153 -8.67 -15.01 4.37
N ALA A 154 -9.07 -15.46 3.17
CA ALA A 154 -9.85 -14.62 2.28
C ALA A 154 -11.21 -14.24 2.92
N PRO A 155 -11.70 -13.01 2.70
CA PRO A 155 -12.99 -12.58 3.23
C PRO A 155 -14.11 -13.43 2.64
N ARG A 156 -15.06 -13.86 3.50
CA ARG A 156 -16.15 -14.77 3.10
C ARG A 156 -17.52 -14.10 3.01
N ASP A 157 -17.58 -12.81 3.27
CA ASP A 157 -18.84 -12.06 3.28
C ASP A 157 -18.84 -11.00 2.16
N PRO A 158 -19.36 -11.35 0.95
CA PRO A 158 -19.45 -10.42 -0.16
C PRO A 158 -20.56 -9.37 0.02
N MET A 159 -21.50 -9.58 0.95
CA MET A 159 -22.64 -8.68 1.15
C MET A 159 -22.27 -7.40 1.91
N HIS A 160 -21.14 -7.41 2.63
CA HIS A 160 -20.66 -6.29 3.42
C HIS A 160 -19.29 -5.82 2.95
N LEU A 161 -19.24 -5.25 1.74
CA LEU A 161 -18.02 -4.66 1.19
C LEU A 161 -17.52 -3.54 2.11
N ASN A 162 -16.53 -3.87 2.92
CA ASN A 162 -15.85 -2.91 3.76
C ASN A 162 -14.64 -2.33 3.01
N VAL A 163 -14.55 -1.01 2.93
CA VAL A 163 -13.43 -0.31 2.28
C VAL A 163 -12.07 -0.79 2.81
N MET A 164 -11.97 -1.12 4.11
CA MET A 164 -10.75 -1.65 4.72
C MET A 164 -10.37 -3.04 4.19
N LYS A 165 -11.34 -3.82 3.71
CA LYS A 165 -11.14 -5.15 3.12
C LYS A 165 -11.02 -5.12 1.59
N ARG A 166 -11.15 -3.95 0.96
CA ARG A 166 -11.09 -3.83 -0.51
C ARG A 166 -9.86 -4.52 -1.11
N TYR A 167 -8.71 -4.36 -0.48
CA TYR A 167 -7.47 -4.98 -0.95
C TYR A 167 -7.54 -6.51 -0.89
N GLN A 168 -8.18 -7.06 0.14
CA GLN A 168 -8.37 -8.50 0.31
C GLN A 168 -9.35 -9.06 -0.74
N TYR A 169 -10.48 -8.38 -1.01
CA TYR A 169 -11.42 -8.81 -2.05
C TYR A 169 -10.79 -8.79 -3.45
N LEU A 170 -10.01 -7.75 -3.77
CA LEU A 170 -9.28 -7.72 -5.03
C LEU A 170 -8.22 -8.82 -5.12
N THR A 171 -7.60 -9.20 -4.02
CA THR A 171 -6.65 -10.32 -3.99
C THR A 171 -7.38 -11.65 -4.17
N GLN A 172 -8.55 -11.81 -3.55
CA GLN A 172 -9.40 -12.98 -3.73
C GLN A 172 -9.78 -13.16 -5.21
N ALA A 173 -10.27 -12.12 -5.86
CA ALA A 173 -10.59 -12.15 -7.27
C ALA A 173 -9.37 -12.52 -8.14
N MET A 174 -8.17 -12.05 -7.79
CA MET A 174 -6.94 -12.44 -8.50
C MET A 174 -6.62 -13.93 -8.35
N VAL A 175 -6.84 -14.54 -7.18
CA VAL A 175 -6.67 -15.99 -6.99
C VAL A 175 -7.69 -16.76 -7.82
N GLU A 176 -8.96 -16.37 -7.78
CA GLU A 176 -10.06 -17.01 -8.53
C GLU A 176 -9.82 -16.96 -10.04
N LEU A 177 -9.31 -15.84 -10.56
CA LEU A 177 -8.91 -15.72 -11.96
C LEU A 177 -7.72 -16.60 -12.31
N ALA A 178 -6.72 -16.70 -11.44
CA ALA A 178 -5.56 -17.57 -11.63
C ALA A 178 -5.94 -19.05 -11.66
N ASP A 179 -6.96 -19.43 -10.87
CA ASP A 179 -7.53 -20.78 -10.85
C ASP A 179 -8.47 -21.07 -12.04
N GLY A 180 -8.67 -20.14 -12.96
CA GLY A 180 -9.57 -20.28 -14.10
C GLY A 180 -11.05 -20.24 -13.74
N LYS A 181 -11.43 -19.53 -12.68
CA LYS A 181 -12.80 -19.37 -12.18
C LYS A 181 -13.29 -17.92 -12.36
N PRO A 182 -13.41 -17.40 -13.59
CA PRO A 182 -13.73 -15.98 -13.82
C PRO A 182 -15.12 -15.60 -13.30
N ASP A 183 -16.07 -16.55 -13.22
CA ASP A 183 -17.44 -16.29 -12.75
C ASP A 183 -17.53 -16.12 -11.22
N ALA A 184 -16.48 -16.48 -10.48
CA ALA A 184 -16.38 -16.30 -9.03
C ALA A 184 -15.68 -14.99 -8.64
N ALA A 185 -14.90 -14.44 -9.55
CA ALA A 185 -14.13 -13.21 -9.33
C ALA A 185 -14.97 -11.96 -9.60
#